data_087fd6021e56a243fc3a7f8a966caa2c
#
_entry.id   087fd6021e56a243fc3a7f8a966caa2c
#
_cell.length_a   1.000
_cell.length_b   1.000
_cell.length_c   1.000
_cell.angle_alpha   90.00
_cell.angle_beta   90.00
_cell.angle_gamma   90.00
#
_symmetry.space_group_name_H-M   'P 1'
#
loop_
_entity.id
_entity.type
_entity.pdbx_description
1 polymer ?
#
loop_
_entity_poly.entity_id
_entity_poly.type
_entity_poly.pdbx_seq_one_letter_code
_entity_poly.pdbx_strand_id
1 'polypeptide(L)'
;MPYKNVETLLYAMRELPGYTLHLLSKMPDARRAELEEQGLLSPLAASSNVVVHNGVSDEEYAELLESAHALVTASRAEGYGLPVVEAQAAGCPAVISDIDIFREIAPHAVFAPVTEDPQADAPAWVEVIRYLEDETVRDRVILEGLQDASHYSWRDSALKLVRVVDGTTIL
;
A
#
# COMPACT_ATOMS: atom_id res chain seq x y z
N MET A 1 -1.65 -11.43 9.23
CA MET A 1 -2.07 -10.33 10.12
C MET A 1 -3.43 -9.83 9.62
N PRO A 2 -4.54 -10.07 10.35
CA PRO A 2 -5.89 -9.74 9.86
C PRO A 2 -6.11 -8.25 9.57
N TYR A 3 -5.41 -7.38 10.31
CA TYR A 3 -5.53 -5.93 10.12
C TYR A 3 -5.00 -5.41 8.77
N LYS A 4 -4.14 -6.18 8.08
CA LYS A 4 -3.63 -5.82 6.74
C LYS A 4 -4.69 -5.97 5.65
N ASN A 5 -5.77 -6.70 5.93
CA ASN A 5 -6.98 -6.80 5.10
C ASN A 5 -6.68 -7.06 3.61
N VAL A 6 -5.75 -7.99 3.36
CA VAL A 6 -5.32 -8.34 1.99
C VAL A 6 -6.47 -8.89 1.16
N GLU A 7 -7.48 -9.45 1.81
CA GLU A 7 -8.69 -10.01 1.18
C GLU A 7 -9.41 -8.98 0.31
N THR A 8 -9.52 -7.73 0.75
CA THR A 8 -10.13 -6.65 -0.04
C THR A 8 -9.42 -6.49 -1.39
N LEU A 9 -8.08 -6.50 -1.38
CA LEU A 9 -7.29 -6.41 -2.60
C LEU A 9 -7.46 -7.66 -3.48
N LEU A 10 -7.51 -8.84 -2.87
CA LEU A 10 -7.72 -10.10 -3.61
C LEU A 10 -9.12 -10.15 -4.26
N TYR A 11 -10.15 -9.65 -3.59
CA TYR A 11 -11.47 -9.49 -4.21
C TYR A 11 -11.44 -8.49 -5.37
N ALA A 12 -10.80 -7.33 -5.18
CA ALA A 12 -10.67 -6.32 -6.23
C ALA A 12 -9.93 -6.85 -7.48
N MET A 13 -8.90 -7.68 -7.30
CA MET A 13 -8.13 -8.27 -8.40
C MET A 13 -8.95 -9.17 -9.33
N ARG A 14 -10.09 -9.69 -8.89
CA ARG A 14 -11.01 -10.44 -9.75
C ARG A 14 -11.63 -9.58 -10.87
N GLU A 15 -11.75 -8.28 -10.60
CA GLU A 15 -12.31 -7.29 -11.55
C GLU A 15 -11.22 -6.48 -12.27
N LEU A 16 -9.94 -6.78 -12.01
CA LEU A 16 -8.77 -6.13 -12.58
C LEU A 16 -7.87 -7.12 -13.36
N PRO A 17 -8.38 -7.81 -14.41
CA PRO A 17 -7.63 -8.85 -15.11
C PRO A 17 -6.40 -8.32 -15.87
N GLY A 18 -6.34 -7.01 -16.15
CA GLY A 18 -5.20 -6.34 -16.79
C GLY A 18 -4.08 -5.94 -15.83
N TYR A 19 -4.25 -6.17 -14.54
CA TYR A 19 -3.28 -5.82 -13.50
C TYR A 19 -2.65 -7.06 -12.88
N THR A 20 -1.47 -6.90 -12.33
CA THR A 20 -0.82 -7.91 -11.47
C THR A 20 -0.61 -7.32 -10.07
N LEU A 21 -1.12 -8.02 -9.06
CA LEU A 21 -0.88 -7.66 -7.65
C LEU A 21 0.37 -8.38 -7.14
N HIS A 22 1.39 -7.64 -6.77
CA HIS A 22 2.57 -8.13 -6.07
C HIS A 22 2.36 -8.00 -4.56
N LEU A 23 2.12 -9.11 -3.87
CA LEU A 23 1.97 -9.16 -2.41
C LEU A 23 3.35 -9.32 -1.77
N LEU A 24 3.87 -8.24 -1.21
CA LEU A 24 5.18 -8.20 -0.54
C LEU A 24 4.99 -8.54 0.95
N SER A 25 4.76 -9.81 1.24
CA SER A 25 4.53 -10.27 2.62
C SER A 25 4.94 -11.72 2.78
N LYS A 26 5.62 -12.03 3.87
CA LYS A 26 5.81 -13.42 4.28
C LYS A 26 4.45 -14.01 4.65
N MET A 27 3.91 -14.82 3.75
CA MET A 27 2.62 -15.46 3.95
C MET A 27 2.85 -16.90 4.49
N PRO A 28 2.41 -17.20 5.72
CA PRO A 28 2.48 -18.57 6.24
C PRO A 28 1.66 -19.53 5.37
N ASP A 29 2.12 -20.78 5.24
CA ASP A 29 1.45 -21.80 4.41
C ASP A 29 -0.02 -22.01 4.81
N ALA A 30 -0.31 -22.00 6.12
CA ALA A 30 -1.68 -22.11 6.61
C ALA A 30 -2.58 -20.96 6.11
N ARG A 31 -2.04 -19.74 6.05
CA ARG A 31 -2.80 -18.59 5.54
C ARG A 31 -2.99 -18.65 4.03
N ARG A 32 -1.97 -19.11 3.32
CA ARG A 32 -2.06 -19.36 1.88
C ARG A 32 -3.17 -20.36 1.58
N ALA A 33 -3.16 -21.52 2.28
CA ALA A 33 -4.16 -22.57 2.10
C ALA A 33 -5.58 -22.07 2.38
N GLU A 34 -5.77 -21.26 3.42
CA GLU A 34 -7.05 -20.64 3.75
C GLU A 34 -7.57 -19.74 2.62
N LEU A 35 -6.71 -18.89 2.04
CA LEU A 35 -7.07 -18.02 0.92
C LEU A 35 -7.34 -18.81 -0.37
N GLU A 36 -6.64 -19.91 -0.58
CA GLU A 36 -6.88 -20.83 -1.69
C GLU A 36 -8.23 -21.55 -1.53
N GLU A 37 -8.57 -22.02 -0.33
CA GLU A 37 -9.87 -22.63 -0.02
C GLU A 37 -11.02 -21.63 -0.22
N GLN A 38 -10.81 -20.36 0.11
CA GLN A 38 -11.76 -19.28 -0.14
C GLN A 38 -11.80 -18.86 -1.63
N GLY A 39 -10.96 -19.46 -2.47
CA GLY A 39 -10.86 -19.13 -3.89
C GLY A 39 -10.31 -17.71 -4.14
N LEU A 40 -9.65 -17.10 -3.17
CA LEU A 40 -9.03 -15.78 -3.28
C LEU A 40 -7.61 -15.83 -3.85
N LEU A 41 -6.93 -16.95 -3.69
CA LEU A 41 -5.67 -17.26 -4.37
C LEU A 41 -5.86 -18.49 -5.26
N SER A 42 -5.13 -18.53 -6.37
CA SER A 42 -5.07 -19.72 -7.21
C SER A 42 -3.89 -20.59 -6.76
N PRO A 43 -4.07 -21.92 -6.60
CA PRO A 43 -2.95 -22.82 -6.36
C PRO A 43 -2.00 -22.93 -7.57
N LEU A 44 -2.46 -22.51 -8.77
CA LEU A 44 -1.67 -22.47 -9.99
C LEU A 44 -1.22 -21.04 -10.26
N ALA A 45 0.03 -20.71 -9.93
CA ALA A 45 0.62 -19.37 -10.12
C ALA A 45 0.45 -18.84 -11.58
N ALA A 46 0.45 -19.72 -12.57
CA ALA A 46 0.32 -19.34 -13.98
C ALA A 46 -1.08 -18.85 -14.39
N SER A 47 -2.11 -19.04 -13.56
CA SER A 47 -3.49 -18.60 -13.82
C SER A 47 -3.96 -17.46 -12.90
N SER A 48 -3.05 -16.94 -12.07
CA SER A 48 -3.35 -15.90 -11.09
C SER A 48 -2.69 -14.59 -11.52
N ASN A 49 -3.43 -13.50 -11.43
CA ASN A 49 -2.89 -12.13 -11.51
C ASN A 49 -2.40 -11.64 -10.14
N VAL A 50 -2.07 -12.57 -9.23
CA VAL A 50 -1.51 -12.29 -7.90
C VAL A 50 -0.20 -13.05 -7.73
N VAL A 51 0.87 -12.34 -7.46
CA VAL A 51 2.21 -12.88 -7.18
C VAL A 51 2.55 -12.64 -5.72
N VAL A 52 2.79 -13.73 -4.97
CA VAL A 52 3.17 -13.64 -3.54
C VAL A 52 4.68 -13.74 -3.42
N HIS A 53 5.30 -12.70 -2.89
CA HIS A 53 6.74 -12.64 -2.58
C HIS A 53 6.98 -12.97 -1.11
N ASN A 54 7.82 -13.97 -0.84
CA ASN A 54 8.21 -14.36 0.54
C ASN A 54 9.45 -13.61 1.04
N GLY A 55 9.62 -12.38 0.59
CA GLY A 55 10.72 -11.48 0.81
C GLY A 55 11.29 -11.04 -0.54
N VAL A 56 11.70 -9.80 -0.61
CA VAL A 56 12.42 -9.18 -1.73
C VAL A 56 13.63 -8.45 -1.17
N SER A 57 14.66 -8.23 -1.98
CA SER A 57 15.75 -7.33 -1.61
C SER A 57 15.30 -5.88 -1.68
N ASP A 58 16.09 -4.96 -1.12
CA ASP A 58 15.79 -3.53 -1.19
C ASP A 58 15.82 -3.03 -2.65
N GLU A 59 16.72 -3.59 -3.47
CA GLU A 59 16.82 -3.30 -4.89
C GLU A 59 15.57 -3.75 -5.66
N GLU A 60 15.13 -5.00 -5.45
CA GLU A 60 13.91 -5.54 -6.06
C GLU A 60 12.67 -4.75 -5.62
N TYR A 61 12.63 -4.31 -4.36
CA TYR A 61 11.54 -3.49 -3.85
C TYR A 61 11.49 -2.14 -4.54
N ALA A 62 12.64 -1.48 -4.70
CA ALA A 62 12.72 -0.20 -5.41
C ALA A 62 12.27 -0.33 -6.87
N GLU A 63 12.74 -1.37 -7.59
CA GLU A 63 12.33 -1.64 -8.98
C GLU A 63 10.82 -1.88 -9.11
N LEU A 64 10.24 -2.60 -8.14
CA LEU A 64 8.79 -2.80 -8.10
C LEU A 64 8.03 -1.48 -7.91
N LEU A 65 8.48 -0.60 -7.02
CA LEU A 65 7.85 0.71 -6.81
C LEU A 65 7.97 1.61 -8.04
N GLU A 66 9.15 1.66 -8.67
CA GLU A 66 9.39 2.48 -9.87
C GLU A 66 8.52 2.05 -11.06
N SER A 67 8.22 0.75 -11.19
CA SER A 67 7.44 0.21 -12.30
C SER A 67 5.96 0.04 -11.99
N ALA A 68 5.54 0.15 -10.72
CA ALA A 68 4.17 -0.10 -10.31
C ALA A 68 3.19 0.97 -10.82
N HIS A 69 1.99 0.53 -11.14
CA HIS A 69 0.85 1.43 -11.36
C HIS A 69 0.51 2.22 -10.08
N ALA A 70 0.50 1.55 -8.94
CA ALA A 70 0.33 2.14 -7.61
C ALA A 70 0.81 1.19 -6.51
N LEU A 71 1.25 1.72 -5.38
CA LEU A 71 1.24 1.00 -4.12
C LEU A 71 -0.20 0.91 -3.62
N VAL A 72 -0.63 -0.28 -3.20
CA VAL A 72 -1.97 -0.48 -2.62
C VAL A 72 -1.85 -1.04 -1.20
N THR A 73 -2.56 -0.46 -0.22
CA THR A 73 -2.62 -0.99 1.15
C THR A 73 -4.00 -0.79 1.78
N ALA A 74 -4.69 -1.91 2.00
CA ALA A 74 -6.05 -1.96 2.55
C ALA A 74 -6.08 -2.14 4.07
N SER A 75 -5.02 -1.75 4.78
CA SER A 75 -4.89 -1.94 6.22
C SER A 75 -6.00 -1.21 7.00
N ARG A 76 -6.58 -1.87 8.00
CA ARG A 76 -7.55 -1.28 8.94
C ARG A 76 -6.89 -0.49 10.05
N ALA A 77 -5.61 -0.72 10.30
CA ALA A 77 -4.82 -0.02 11.29
C ALA A 77 -3.33 -0.07 10.91
N GLU A 78 -2.62 1.00 11.18
CA GLU A 78 -1.18 1.10 10.98
C GLU A 78 -0.53 1.89 12.12
N GLY A 79 0.74 1.56 12.38
CA GLY A 79 1.53 2.35 13.33
C GLY A 79 2.10 3.62 12.72
N TYR A 80 2.56 3.53 11.47
CA TYR A 80 3.12 4.67 10.74
C TYR A 80 2.83 4.62 9.24
N GLY A 81 3.02 3.47 8.58
CA GLY A 81 2.80 3.34 7.14
C GLY A 81 4.03 3.68 6.29
N LEU A 82 5.22 3.28 6.72
CA LEU A 82 6.48 3.50 5.97
C LEU A 82 6.37 3.16 4.48
N PRO A 83 5.76 2.03 4.06
CA PRO A 83 5.64 1.70 2.64
C PRO A 83 4.94 2.78 1.81
N VAL A 84 4.00 3.53 2.42
CA VAL A 84 3.30 4.62 1.72
C VAL A 84 4.25 5.78 1.45
N VAL A 85 5.04 6.19 2.45
CA VAL A 85 6.03 7.25 2.32
C VAL A 85 7.13 6.85 1.33
N GLU A 86 7.59 5.59 1.38
CA GLU A 86 8.58 5.04 0.46
C GLU A 86 8.09 5.05 -0.99
N ALA A 87 6.84 4.63 -1.22
CA ALA A 87 6.23 4.66 -2.54
C ALA A 87 6.12 6.10 -3.08
N GLN A 88 5.60 7.02 -2.29
CA GLN A 88 5.52 8.42 -2.67
C GLN A 88 6.90 9.03 -2.97
N ALA A 89 7.92 8.71 -2.16
CA ALA A 89 9.30 9.15 -2.39
C ALA A 89 9.91 8.59 -3.68
N ALA A 90 9.48 7.39 -4.10
CA ALA A 90 9.86 6.77 -5.37
C ALA A 90 9.02 7.27 -6.57
N GLY A 91 8.08 8.20 -6.36
CA GLY A 91 7.17 8.66 -7.41
C GLY A 91 6.09 7.63 -7.79
N CYS A 92 5.83 6.66 -6.92
CA CYS A 92 4.76 5.69 -7.09
C CYS A 92 3.48 6.22 -6.42
N PRO A 93 2.35 6.34 -7.14
CA PRO A 93 1.08 6.71 -6.54
C PRO A 93 0.67 5.74 -5.43
N ALA A 94 0.03 6.24 -4.38
CA ALA A 94 -0.49 5.40 -3.31
C ALA A 94 -2.01 5.39 -3.29
N VAL A 95 -2.61 4.18 -3.30
CA VAL A 95 -4.03 3.92 -3.05
C VAL A 95 -4.13 3.23 -1.69
N ILE A 96 -4.71 3.90 -0.73
CA ILE A 96 -4.62 3.53 0.69
C ILE A 96 -5.98 3.59 1.39
N SER A 97 -6.10 2.85 2.48
CA SER A 97 -7.29 2.90 3.32
C SER A 97 -7.53 4.29 3.88
N ASP A 98 -8.79 4.67 3.97
CA ASP A 98 -9.23 5.91 4.63
C ASP A 98 -9.18 5.76 6.16
N ILE A 99 -7.97 5.84 6.73
CA ILE A 99 -7.71 5.82 8.17
C ILE A 99 -6.86 7.02 8.59
N ASP A 100 -6.99 7.45 9.85
CA ASP A 100 -6.41 8.70 10.36
C ASP A 100 -4.91 8.81 10.11
N ILE A 101 -4.13 7.75 10.39
CA ILE A 101 -2.68 7.77 10.20
C ILE A 101 -2.29 8.00 8.73
N PHE A 102 -3.04 7.45 7.78
CA PHE A 102 -2.76 7.65 6.36
C PHE A 102 -3.15 9.06 5.90
N ARG A 103 -4.22 9.63 6.46
CA ARG A 103 -4.57 11.04 6.21
C ARG A 103 -3.52 12.01 6.75
N GLU A 104 -2.83 11.64 7.83
CA GLU A 104 -1.74 12.41 8.41
C GLU A 104 -0.48 12.35 7.54
N ILE A 105 -0.06 11.14 7.13
CA ILE A 105 1.25 10.97 6.47
C ILE A 105 1.22 11.16 4.95
N ALA A 106 0.08 10.97 4.30
CA ALA A 106 -0.09 11.03 2.85
C ALA A 106 -1.44 11.66 2.48
N PRO A 107 -1.68 12.93 2.84
CA PRO A 107 -2.98 13.59 2.67
C PRO A 107 -3.44 13.69 1.22
N HIS A 108 -2.53 13.61 0.25
CA HIS A 108 -2.83 13.67 -1.19
C HIS A 108 -2.83 12.29 -1.88
N ALA A 109 -2.72 11.20 -1.12
CA ALA A 109 -2.91 9.86 -1.68
C ALA A 109 -4.37 9.64 -2.11
N VAL A 110 -4.61 8.59 -2.89
CA VAL A 110 -5.96 8.18 -3.25
C VAL A 110 -6.52 7.28 -2.15
N PHE A 111 -7.64 7.69 -1.57
CA PHE A 111 -8.24 6.97 -0.44
C PHE A 111 -9.37 6.05 -0.90
N ALA A 112 -9.40 4.84 -0.32
CA ALA A 112 -10.47 3.88 -0.48
C ALA A 112 -11.07 3.49 0.88
N PRO A 113 -12.37 3.15 0.94
CA PRO A 113 -13.00 2.76 2.18
C PRO A 113 -12.43 1.43 2.69
N VAL A 114 -12.45 1.26 4.01
CA VAL A 114 -12.12 0.01 4.67
C VAL A 114 -13.13 -0.27 5.78
N THR A 115 -13.82 -1.41 5.66
CA THR A 115 -14.80 -1.89 6.62
C THR A 115 -14.45 -3.29 7.12
N GLU A 116 -15.34 -3.92 7.86
CA GLU A 116 -15.19 -5.32 8.28
C GLU A 116 -15.56 -6.32 7.16
N ASP A 117 -16.11 -5.85 6.02
CA ASP A 117 -16.49 -6.68 4.88
C ASP A 117 -15.57 -6.40 3.67
N PRO A 118 -14.49 -7.20 3.50
CA PRO A 118 -13.56 -7.04 2.39
C PRO A 118 -14.19 -7.17 0.99
N GLN A 119 -15.24 -7.98 0.88
CA GLN A 119 -15.92 -8.19 -0.40
C GLN A 119 -16.78 -6.97 -0.77
N ALA A 120 -17.44 -6.38 0.22
CA ALA A 120 -18.23 -5.18 0.01
C ALA A 120 -17.35 -3.94 -0.32
N ASP A 121 -16.13 -3.88 0.23
CA ASP A 121 -15.18 -2.79 -0.03
C ASP A 121 -14.55 -2.88 -1.43
N ALA A 122 -14.36 -4.07 -1.98
CA ALA A 122 -13.59 -4.32 -3.20
C ALA A 122 -14.00 -3.47 -4.42
N PRO A 123 -15.29 -3.22 -4.73
CA PRO A 123 -15.67 -2.39 -5.87
C PRO A 123 -15.12 -0.96 -5.79
N ALA A 124 -15.09 -0.34 -4.61
CA ALA A 124 -14.52 0.99 -4.43
C ALA A 124 -13.00 1.00 -4.67
N TRP A 125 -12.30 -0.08 -4.28
CA TRP A 125 -10.87 -0.25 -4.56
C TRP A 125 -10.60 -0.40 -6.07
N VAL A 126 -11.45 -1.12 -6.79
CA VAL A 126 -11.37 -1.21 -8.27
C VAL A 126 -11.50 0.17 -8.91
N GLU A 127 -12.49 0.96 -8.46
CA GLU A 127 -12.75 2.30 -8.99
C GLU A 127 -11.53 3.22 -8.78
N VAL A 128 -10.97 3.28 -7.57
CA VAL A 128 -9.84 4.17 -7.27
C VAL A 128 -8.53 3.72 -7.90
N ILE A 129 -8.32 2.40 -8.11
CA ILE A 129 -7.16 1.91 -8.86
C ILE A 129 -7.26 2.33 -10.33
N ARG A 130 -8.44 2.19 -10.94
CA ARG A 130 -8.68 2.64 -12.32
C ARG A 130 -8.67 4.15 -12.48
N TYR A 131 -8.99 4.90 -11.45
CA TYR A 131 -8.90 6.36 -11.46
C TYR A 131 -7.50 6.87 -11.83
N LEU A 132 -6.47 6.09 -11.52
CA LEU A 132 -5.08 6.37 -11.89
C LEU A 132 -4.73 5.97 -13.34
N GLU A 133 -5.68 5.44 -14.13
CA GLU A 133 -5.50 5.23 -15.59
C GLU A 133 -5.52 6.56 -16.36
N ASP A 134 -6.14 7.60 -15.80
CA ASP A 134 -6.06 8.96 -16.33
C ASP A 134 -4.67 9.55 -16.02
N GLU A 135 -3.88 9.79 -17.06
CA GLU A 135 -2.50 10.29 -16.94
C GLU A 135 -2.44 11.63 -16.17
N THR A 136 -3.41 12.52 -16.39
CA THR A 136 -3.46 13.84 -15.72
C THR A 136 -3.66 13.67 -14.21
N VAL A 137 -4.53 12.73 -13.82
CA VAL A 137 -4.77 12.39 -12.42
C VAL A 137 -3.53 11.76 -11.83
N ARG A 138 -2.96 10.78 -12.53
CA ARG A 138 -1.76 10.06 -12.09
C ARG A 138 -0.60 11.01 -11.85
N ASP A 139 -0.29 11.89 -12.80
CA ASP A 139 0.80 12.86 -12.70
C ASP A 139 0.59 13.80 -11.51
N ARG A 140 -0.63 14.26 -11.28
CA ARG A 140 -0.96 15.08 -10.11
C ARG A 140 -0.72 14.32 -8.81
N VAL A 141 -1.21 13.09 -8.67
CA VAL A 141 -1.04 12.27 -7.46
C VAL A 141 0.44 11.97 -7.20
N ILE A 142 1.24 11.76 -8.25
CA ILE A 142 2.70 11.59 -8.12
C ILE A 142 3.34 12.87 -7.57
N LEU A 143 3.06 14.02 -8.16
CA LEU A 143 3.65 15.30 -7.73
C LEU A 143 3.29 15.66 -6.30
N GLU A 144 2.02 15.52 -5.93
CA GLU A 144 1.52 15.76 -4.57
C GLU A 144 2.12 14.75 -3.59
N GLY A 145 2.24 13.47 -3.97
CA GLY A 145 2.87 12.43 -3.15
C GLY A 145 4.36 12.68 -2.90
N LEU A 146 5.12 13.11 -3.92
CA LEU A 146 6.53 13.52 -3.74
C LEU A 146 6.64 14.68 -2.76
N GLN A 147 5.71 15.62 -2.80
CA GLN A 147 5.66 16.73 -1.85
C GLN A 147 5.38 16.23 -0.42
N ASP A 148 4.39 15.34 -0.23
CA ASP A 148 4.11 14.72 1.07
C ASP A 148 5.34 14.02 1.62
N ALA A 149 5.97 13.14 0.82
CA ALA A 149 7.15 12.38 1.22
C ALA A 149 8.34 13.27 1.61
N SER A 150 8.47 14.45 0.99
CA SER A 150 9.56 15.38 1.27
C SER A 150 9.60 15.90 2.72
N HIS A 151 8.49 15.79 3.45
CA HIS A 151 8.40 16.17 4.85
C HIS A 151 8.98 15.12 5.81
N TYR A 152 9.31 13.90 5.31
CA TYR A 152 9.79 12.78 6.11
C TYR A 152 11.28 12.53 5.88
N SER A 153 12.06 12.65 6.95
CA SER A 153 13.50 12.47 6.94
C SER A 153 13.94 11.73 8.20
N TRP A 154 14.68 10.65 8.02
CA TRP A 154 15.31 9.93 9.13
C TRP A 154 16.23 10.82 9.93
N ARG A 155 16.95 11.73 9.26
CA ARG A 155 17.84 12.70 9.89
C ARG A 155 17.06 13.63 10.81
N ASP A 156 15.96 14.20 10.34
CA ASP A 156 15.16 15.14 11.13
C ASP A 156 14.46 14.43 12.28
N SER A 157 14.00 13.20 12.07
CA SER A 157 13.43 12.35 13.11
C SER A 157 14.46 12.06 14.21
N ALA A 158 15.69 11.69 13.83
CA ALA A 158 16.77 11.47 14.77
C ALA A 158 17.13 12.75 15.54
N LEU A 159 17.22 13.91 14.87
CA LEU A 159 17.48 15.19 15.53
C LEU A 159 16.37 15.59 16.51
N LYS A 160 15.10 15.35 16.15
CA LYS A 160 13.97 15.56 17.08
C LYS A 160 14.10 14.67 18.31
N LEU A 161 14.42 13.38 18.12
CA LEU A 161 14.60 12.45 19.23
C LEU A 161 15.74 12.88 20.17
N VAL A 162 16.90 13.25 19.62
CA VAL A 162 18.05 13.75 20.41
C VAL A 162 17.64 14.96 21.25
N ARG A 163 16.95 15.94 20.68
CA ARG A 163 16.47 17.13 21.41
C ARG A 163 15.54 16.78 22.57
N VAL A 164 14.67 15.78 22.39
CA VAL A 164 13.77 15.32 23.47
C VAL A 164 14.57 14.66 24.60
N VAL A 165 15.56 13.82 24.25
CA VAL A 165 16.40 13.11 25.23
C VAL A 165 17.29 14.06 25.97
N ASP A 166 17.86 15.08 25.33
CA ASP A 166 18.73 16.11 25.95
C ASP A 166 17.97 17.18 26.78
N GLY A 167 16.64 17.02 26.92
CA GLY A 167 15.79 17.93 27.69
C GLY A 167 15.54 19.29 27.02
N THR A 168 15.90 19.43 25.75
CA THR A 168 15.56 20.60 24.93
C THR A 168 14.19 20.33 24.27
N THR A 169 13.15 20.43 25.07
CA THR A 169 11.78 20.13 24.63
C THR A 169 11.33 21.05 23.51
N ILE A 170 10.88 20.43 22.41
CA ILE A 170 10.00 21.10 21.45
C ILE A 170 8.81 20.16 21.26
N LEU A 171 7.69 20.54 21.80
CA LEU A 171 6.38 19.99 21.45
C LEU A 171 5.77 20.86 20.36
#